data_c2d9d92de8708a62558053edbffce69a
#
_entry.id   c2d9d92de8708a62558053edbffce69a
#
_cell.length_a   1.000
_cell.length_b   1.000
_cell.length_c   1.000
_cell.angle_alpha   90.00
_cell.angle_beta   90.00
_cell.angle_gamma   90.00
#
_symmetry.space_group_name_H-M   'P 1'
#
loop_
_entity.id
_entity.type
_entity.pdbx_description
1 polymer ?
#
loop_
_entity_poly.entity_id
_entity_poly.type
_entity_poly.pdbx_seq_one_letter_code
_entity_poly.pdbx_strand_id
1 'polypeptide(L)'
;MSRTYEVAVKYILDIPRFTKKNDLVHTKTFLRYLGDPQEDLKILHVAGTNGKGSVCAYLDAMLRAEGKHTGLFTSPHLVRMNERIVLDGRQIGDESFCQVFEEVLSKVREMQEAGMPHPTFFEFLFGMAMLAFQKAGVEYAVVETGLGGRLDATNAAEHPLVTVITSIGMDHMEYLGDTIGKIAGEKAGIIRPGVPVFYAQTCEESDRVIRQTTENRHCFCKKIGKDAYEILGIEDKHIAFSCANAYYGNTTWKLNNIGVYQPGNALLAMESMRFLFGETGHPKLWRQALAEVKWGGRMEEILPDVYVDGAHNISAVEAFAQSVPESAEGNIILFSAVRDKEYTEMIACLCRNVQADLYVVAQIGDDRGAGASALGKVFEEHTDKPVIVRESVKDAFRYVLEHQKGRAVYCLGSLYLTGEIKGLIQEVKQKC
;
A
#
# COMPACT_ATOMS: atom_id res chain seq x y z
N MET A 1 -19.35 -27.52 11.06
CA MET A 1 -18.36 -27.67 9.98
C MET A 1 -17.75 -26.29 9.73
N SER A 2 -16.42 -26.19 9.81
CA SER A 2 -15.72 -24.95 9.44
C SER A 2 -16.00 -24.64 7.97
N ARG A 3 -16.23 -23.36 7.62
CA ARG A 3 -16.40 -22.94 6.23
C ARG A 3 -15.09 -23.04 5.50
N THR A 4 -15.13 -23.34 4.21
CA THR A 4 -13.91 -23.28 3.37
C THR A 4 -13.46 -21.85 3.18
N TYR A 5 -12.20 -21.64 2.84
CA TYR A 5 -11.62 -20.32 2.57
C TYR A 5 -12.42 -19.56 1.50
N GLU A 6 -12.81 -20.23 0.41
CA GLU A 6 -13.59 -19.66 -0.68
C GLU A 6 -14.95 -19.14 -0.20
N VAL A 7 -15.62 -19.87 0.69
CA VAL A 7 -16.91 -19.45 1.25
C VAL A 7 -16.74 -18.23 2.16
N ALA A 8 -15.68 -18.19 2.96
CA ALA A 8 -15.36 -17.04 3.82
C ALA A 8 -15.04 -15.80 2.96
N VAL A 9 -14.18 -15.95 1.95
CA VAL A 9 -13.82 -14.87 1.02
C VAL A 9 -15.04 -14.36 0.27
N LYS A 10 -15.90 -15.26 -0.25
CA LYS A 10 -17.12 -14.86 -0.93
C LYS A 10 -18.03 -14.03 -0.01
N TYR A 11 -18.25 -14.49 1.22
CA TYR A 11 -19.04 -13.74 2.18
C TYR A 11 -18.48 -12.33 2.39
N ILE A 12 -17.16 -12.20 2.59
CA ILE A 12 -16.51 -10.90 2.82
C ILE A 12 -16.64 -10.01 1.57
N LEU A 13 -16.49 -10.57 0.36
CA LEU A 13 -16.63 -9.81 -0.89
C LEU A 13 -18.07 -9.33 -1.13
N ASP A 14 -19.08 -10.07 -0.64
CA ASP A 14 -20.49 -9.71 -0.72
C ASP A 14 -20.86 -8.58 0.28
N ILE A 15 -20.01 -8.27 1.27
CA ILE A 15 -20.20 -7.10 2.14
C ILE A 15 -20.01 -5.83 1.30
N PRO A 16 -20.96 -4.90 1.28
CA PRO A 16 -20.85 -3.67 0.50
C PRO A 16 -19.59 -2.86 0.87
N ARG A 17 -18.78 -2.53 -0.15
CA ARG A 17 -17.50 -1.81 0.02
C ARG A 17 -17.68 -0.30 0.19
N PHE A 18 -18.68 0.28 -0.50
CA PHE A 18 -18.91 1.71 -0.61
C PHE A 18 -20.34 2.09 -0.16
N THR A 19 -20.75 1.61 0.99
CA THR A 19 -21.96 2.08 1.66
C THR A 19 -21.67 3.36 2.44
N LYS A 20 -22.73 4.01 2.95
CA LYS A 20 -22.59 5.05 3.97
C LYS A 20 -21.68 4.49 5.07
N LYS A 21 -20.49 5.09 5.25
CA LYS A 21 -19.56 4.68 6.31
C LYS A 21 -20.29 4.69 7.64
N ASN A 22 -20.14 3.64 8.42
CA ASN A 22 -20.45 3.69 9.84
C ASN A 22 -19.54 4.74 10.49
N ASP A 23 -19.97 5.31 11.59
CA ASP A 23 -19.10 6.18 12.37
C ASP A 23 -18.05 5.35 13.15
N LEU A 24 -17.04 6.01 13.70
CA LEU A 24 -16.02 5.34 14.50
C LEU A 24 -16.59 4.72 15.79
N VAL A 25 -17.73 5.21 16.27
CA VAL A 25 -18.41 4.63 17.45
C VAL A 25 -18.89 3.22 17.13
N HIS A 26 -19.41 3.01 15.92
CA HIS A 26 -19.80 1.68 15.44
C HIS A 26 -18.59 0.73 15.39
N THR A 27 -17.47 1.16 14.76
CA THR A 27 -16.25 0.34 14.68
C THR A 27 -15.69 0.00 16.07
N LYS A 28 -15.68 0.97 17.00
CA LYS A 28 -15.27 0.73 18.39
C LYS A 28 -16.21 -0.25 19.10
N THR A 29 -17.51 -0.13 18.87
CA THR A 29 -18.48 -1.07 19.44
C THR A 29 -18.28 -2.47 18.87
N PHE A 30 -18.02 -2.59 17.57
CA PHE A 30 -17.68 -3.86 16.97
C PHE A 30 -16.42 -4.49 17.58
N LEU A 31 -15.35 -3.70 17.80
CA LEU A 31 -14.15 -4.18 18.50
C LEU A 31 -14.44 -4.65 19.93
N ARG A 32 -15.33 -3.97 20.67
CA ARG A 32 -15.77 -4.42 22.01
C ARG A 32 -16.47 -5.79 21.97
N TYR A 33 -17.29 -6.04 20.96
CA TYR A 33 -17.89 -7.37 20.78
C TYR A 33 -16.83 -8.45 20.50
N LEU A 34 -15.68 -8.08 19.93
CA LEU A 34 -14.52 -8.96 19.73
C LEU A 34 -13.63 -9.05 20.98
N GLY A 35 -13.94 -8.34 22.08
CA GLY A 35 -13.16 -8.32 23.32
C GLY A 35 -11.99 -7.31 23.30
N ASP A 36 -12.12 -6.24 22.52
CA ASP A 36 -11.13 -5.15 22.39
C ASP A 36 -9.69 -5.64 22.04
N PRO A 37 -9.52 -6.49 21.02
CA PRO A 37 -8.24 -7.12 20.71
C PRO A 37 -7.12 -6.13 20.37
N GLN A 38 -7.44 -4.88 20.05
CA GLN A 38 -6.48 -3.82 19.73
C GLN A 38 -5.81 -3.21 20.96
N GLU A 39 -6.37 -3.37 22.16
CA GLU A 39 -5.87 -2.69 23.37
C GLU A 39 -4.54 -3.28 23.87
N ASP A 40 -4.28 -4.57 23.61
CA ASP A 40 -3.05 -5.25 24.02
C ASP A 40 -1.90 -5.04 23.01
N LEU A 41 -2.15 -4.39 21.87
CA LEU A 41 -1.20 -4.27 20.76
C LEU A 41 -0.45 -2.94 20.80
N LYS A 42 0.86 -3.00 20.60
CA LYS A 42 1.71 -1.83 20.34
C LYS A 42 1.57 -1.42 18.87
N ILE A 43 0.65 -0.51 18.57
CA ILE A 43 0.28 -0.16 17.19
C ILE A 43 1.17 0.93 16.62
N LEU A 44 1.71 0.70 15.41
CA LEU A 44 2.29 1.71 14.52
C LEU A 44 1.27 2.01 13.44
N HIS A 45 0.69 3.21 13.45
CA HIS A 45 -0.43 3.57 12.59
C HIS A 45 0.03 4.40 11.39
N VAL A 46 -0.22 3.92 10.18
CA VAL A 46 0.32 4.48 8.93
C VAL A 46 -0.80 4.99 8.02
N ALA A 47 -0.78 6.30 7.72
CA ALA A 47 -1.64 6.93 6.72
C ALA A 47 -0.82 7.58 5.60
N GLY A 48 -1.48 8.00 4.53
CA GLY A 48 -0.86 8.68 3.40
C GLY A 48 -1.61 8.45 2.09
N THR A 49 -1.18 9.06 1.01
CA THR A 49 -1.70 8.76 -0.32
C THR A 49 -0.90 7.60 -0.92
N ASN A 50 0.38 7.78 -1.14
CA ASN A 50 1.26 6.77 -1.72
C ASN A 50 2.33 6.33 -0.72
N GLY A 51 2.83 5.09 -0.83
CA GLY A 51 3.92 4.58 0.00
C GLY A 51 3.50 3.90 1.31
N LYS A 52 2.22 3.96 1.72
CA LYS A 52 1.73 3.35 2.97
C LYS A 52 2.19 1.90 3.15
N GLY A 53 1.80 1.03 2.22
CA GLY A 53 2.15 -0.40 2.28
C GLY A 53 3.66 -0.66 2.28
N SER A 54 4.45 0.13 1.53
CA SER A 54 5.92 0.02 1.56
C SER A 54 6.49 0.37 2.93
N VAL A 55 6.04 1.48 3.53
CA VAL A 55 6.45 1.89 4.89
C VAL A 55 6.04 0.82 5.91
N CYS A 56 4.83 0.30 5.80
CA CYS A 56 4.36 -0.79 6.66
C CYS A 56 5.23 -2.04 6.55
N ALA A 57 5.60 -2.45 5.33
CA ALA A 57 6.47 -3.60 5.11
C ALA A 57 7.88 -3.39 5.68
N TYR A 58 8.44 -2.18 5.56
CA TYR A 58 9.74 -1.84 6.14
C TYR A 58 9.70 -1.82 7.67
N LEU A 59 8.65 -1.27 8.28
CA LEU A 59 8.45 -1.28 9.74
C LEU A 59 8.34 -2.71 10.27
N ASP A 60 7.50 -3.55 9.65
CA ASP A 60 7.35 -4.96 10.02
C ASP A 60 8.67 -5.72 9.94
N ALA A 61 9.41 -5.56 8.83
CA ALA A 61 10.70 -6.23 8.66
C ALA A 61 11.72 -5.83 9.72
N MET A 62 11.82 -4.53 10.06
CA MET A 62 12.74 -4.06 11.08
C MET A 62 12.31 -4.49 12.50
N LEU A 63 11.01 -4.49 12.82
CA LEU A 63 10.50 -5.00 14.09
C LEU A 63 10.84 -6.49 14.27
N ARG A 64 10.65 -7.30 13.22
CA ARG A 64 11.05 -8.72 13.24
C ARG A 64 12.57 -8.90 13.41
N ALA A 65 13.36 -8.03 12.79
CA ALA A 65 14.82 -8.03 12.98
C ALA A 65 15.24 -7.70 14.42
N GLU A 66 14.40 -6.95 15.17
CA GLU A 66 14.53 -6.74 16.61
C GLU A 66 13.98 -7.91 17.45
N GLY A 67 13.64 -9.03 16.83
CA GLY A 67 13.10 -10.21 17.51
C GLY A 67 11.69 -10.02 18.07
N LYS A 68 10.89 -9.11 17.51
CA LYS A 68 9.52 -8.86 17.95
C LYS A 68 8.53 -9.73 17.20
N HIS A 69 7.49 -10.19 17.91
CA HIS A 69 6.31 -10.81 17.29
C HIS A 69 5.45 -9.73 16.65
N THR A 70 5.23 -9.83 15.35
CA THR A 70 4.61 -8.76 14.56
C THR A 70 3.34 -9.18 13.86
N GLY A 71 2.39 -8.25 13.80
CA GLY A 71 1.23 -8.29 12.93
C GLY A 71 1.29 -7.14 11.93
N LEU A 72 0.95 -7.42 10.67
CA LEU A 72 0.88 -6.41 9.63
C LEU A 72 -0.50 -6.47 8.98
N PHE A 73 -1.22 -5.34 9.03
CA PHE A 73 -2.51 -5.16 8.34
C PHE A 73 -2.35 -4.14 7.22
N THR A 74 -2.61 -4.56 5.97
CA THR A 74 -2.44 -3.72 4.78
C THR A 74 -3.63 -3.85 3.81
N SER A 75 -3.75 -2.88 2.89
CA SER A 75 -4.81 -2.85 1.88
C SER A 75 -4.39 -2.09 0.60
N PRO A 76 -4.93 -2.50 -0.57
CA PRO A 76 -5.66 -3.75 -0.81
C PRO A 76 -4.74 -4.97 -0.92
N HIS A 77 -5.30 -6.17 -1.03
CA HIS A 77 -4.56 -7.35 -1.49
C HIS A 77 -4.43 -7.33 -3.02
N LEU A 78 -3.45 -8.04 -3.55
CA LEU A 78 -3.24 -8.20 -5.00
C LEU A 78 -3.96 -9.43 -5.54
N VAL A 79 -3.73 -10.61 -4.96
CA VAL A 79 -4.26 -11.89 -5.42
C VAL A 79 -5.16 -12.53 -4.36
N ARG A 80 -4.67 -12.66 -3.12
CA ARG A 80 -5.36 -13.37 -2.05
C ARG A 80 -5.70 -12.47 -0.87
N MET A 81 -6.89 -12.66 -0.30
CA MET A 81 -7.33 -11.85 0.85
C MET A 81 -6.43 -12.02 2.08
N ASN A 82 -5.75 -13.17 2.22
CA ASN A 82 -4.75 -13.44 3.26
C ASN A 82 -3.60 -12.43 3.30
N GLU A 83 -3.25 -11.82 2.14
CA GLU A 83 -2.21 -10.80 2.05
C GLU A 83 -2.45 -9.60 2.98
N ARG A 84 -3.71 -9.38 3.37
CA ARG A 84 -4.09 -8.26 4.26
C ARG A 84 -3.71 -8.49 5.71
N ILE A 85 -3.48 -9.74 6.12
CA ILE A 85 -3.19 -10.14 7.50
C ILE A 85 -1.92 -10.98 7.49
N VAL A 86 -0.84 -10.40 7.96
CA VAL A 86 0.48 -11.04 7.99
C VAL A 86 0.90 -11.19 9.46
N LEU A 87 1.40 -12.36 9.81
CA LEU A 87 1.88 -12.73 11.15
C LEU A 87 3.34 -13.11 11.02
N ASP A 88 4.24 -12.44 11.71
CA ASP A 88 5.70 -12.65 11.67
C ASP A 88 6.26 -12.80 10.24
N GLY A 89 5.81 -11.91 9.33
CA GLY A 89 6.24 -11.87 7.93
C GLY A 89 5.61 -12.94 7.03
N ARG A 90 4.63 -13.71 7.51
CA ARG A 90 3.91 -14.72 6.73
C ARG A 90 2.42 -14.39 6.66
N GLN A 91 1.85 -14.51 5.48
CA GLN A 91 0.39 -14.36 5.32
C GLN A 91 -0.33 -15.38 6.22
N ILE A 92 -1.45 -14.97 6.82
CA ILE A 92 -2.30 -15.86 7.60
C ILE A 92 -2.69 -17.09 6.77
N GLY A 93 -2.54 -18.28 7.34
CA GLY A 93 -2.96 -19.53 6.68
C GLY A 93 -4.48 -19.63 6.51
N ASP A 94 -4.95 -20.39 5.52
CA ASP A 94 -6.38 -20.53 5.21
C ASP A 94 -7.20 -21.03 6.39
N GLU A 95 -6.64 -21.97 7.15
CA GLU A 95 -7.31 -22.52 8.34
C GLU A 95 -7.48 -21.45 9.42
N SER A 96 -6.42 -20.72 9.77
CA SER A 96 -6.46 -19.63 10.76
C SER A 96 -7.36 -18.48 10.28
N PHE A 97 -7.33 -18.18 8.99
CA PHE A 97 -8.24 -17.19 8.38
C PHE A 97 -9.71 -17.59 8.58
N CYS A 98 -10.04 -18.86 8.31
CA CYS A 98 -11.40 -19.37 8.49
C CYS A 98 -11.82 -19.39 9.96
N GLN A 99 -10.94 -19.78 10.88
CA GLN A 99 -11.23 -19.76 12.32
C GLN A 99 -11.55 -18.35 12.82
N VAL A 100 -10.72 -17.38 12.46
CA VAL A 100 -10.94 -15.96 12.82
C VAL A 100 -12.21 -15.42 12.15
N PHE A 101 -12.46 -15.76 10.90
CA PHE A 101 -13.67 -15.37 10.19
C PHE A 101 -14.95 -15.88 10.89
N GLU A 102 -15.00 -17.13 11.29
CA GLU A 102 -16.18 -17.71 11.98
C GLU A 102 -16.44 -17.03 13.32
N GLU A 103 -15.40 -16.71 14.06
CA GLU A 103 -15.52 -16.03 15.36
C GLU A 103 -16.02 -14.60 15.17
N VAL A 104 -15.42 -13.85 14.25
CA VAL A 104 -15.89 -12.50 13.91
C VAL A 104 -17.33 -12.51 13.42
N LEU A 105 -17.70 -13.47 12.54
CA LEU A 105 -19.06 -13.61 12.05
C LEU A 105 -20.07 -13.92 13.16
N SER A 106 -19.67 -14.74 14.16
CA SER A 106 -20.51 -15.00 15.33
C SER A 106 -20.81 -13.70 16.08
N LYS A 107 -19.79 -12.86 16.31
CA LYS A 107 -19.96 -11.58 17.02
C LYS A 107 -20.75 -10.55 16.21
N VAL A 108 -20.60 -10.57 14.89
CA VAL A 108 -21.44 -9.73 14.02
C VAL A 108 -22.93 -10.11 14.12
N ARG A 109 -23.25 -11.41 14.23
CA ARG A 109 -24.62 -11.85 14.42
C ARG A 109 -25.19 -11.38 15.77
N GLU A 110 -24.42 -11.50 16.85
CA GLU A 110 -24.79 -10.96 18.15
C GLU A 110 -25.09 -9.45 18.09
N MET A 111 -24.27 -8.68 17.35
CA MET A 111 -24.50 -7.25 17.12
C MET A 111 -25.81 -6.99 16.35
N GLN A 112 -26.07 -7.77 15.30
CA GLN A 112 -27.29 -7.62 14.50
C GLN A 112 -28.54 -7.99 15.30
N GLU A 113 -28.50 -9.01 16.14
CA GLU A 113 -29.56 -9.38 17.08
C GLU A 113 -29.83 -8.26 18.10
N ALA A 114 -28.79 -7.49 18.47
CA ALA A 114 -28.91 -6.29 19.29
C ALA A 114 -29.36 -5.04 18.51
N GLY A 115 -29.71 -5.18 17.22
CA GLY A 115 -30.20 -4.11 16.35
C GLY A 115 -29.12 -3.22 15.73
N MET A 116 -27.86 -3.61 15.79
CA MET A 116 -26.76 -2.85 15.19
C MET A 116 -26.56 -3.23 13.70
N PRO A 117 -26.12 -2.30 12.84
CA PRO A 117 -25.82 -2.61 11.46
C PRO A 117 -24.61 -3.52 11.34
N HIS A 118 -24.52 -4.25 10.22
CA HIS A 118 -23.35 -5.05 9.87
C HIS A 118 -22.13 -4.15 9.68
N PRO A 119 -20.93 -4.54 10.16
CA PRO A 119 -19.67 -3.86 9.81
C PRO A 119 -19.48 -3.79 8.30
N THR A 120 -18.92 -2.68 7.80
CA THR A 120 -18.54 -2.56 6.40
C THR A 120 -17.42 -3.56 6.06
N PHE A 121 -17.18 -3.77 4.76
CA PHE A 121 -16.12 -4.65 4.26
C PHE A 121 -14.76 -4.40 4.97
N PHE A 122 -14.36 -3.13 5.10
CA PHE A 122 -13.07 -2.80 5.68
C PHE A 122 -13.07 -2.92 7.22
N GLU A 123 -14.15 -2.54 7.89
CA GLU A 123 -14.32 -2.75 9.34
C GLU A 123 -14.24 -4.23 9.71
N PHE A 124 -14.91 -5.10 8.93
CA PHE A 124 -14.91 -6.54 9.14
C PHE A 124 -13.48 -7.12 9.04
N LEU A 125 -12.74 -6.76 7.98
CA LEU A 125 -11.36 -7.20 7.80
C LEU A 125 -10.41 -6.64 8.87
N PHE A 126 -10.61 -5.41 9.30
CA PHE A 126 -9.85 -4.82 10.40
C PHE A 126 -10.09 -5.57 11.71
N GLY A 127 -11.35 -5.88 12.04
CA GLY A 127 -11.69 -6.71 13.20
C GLY A 127 -11.06 -8.11 13.13
N MET A 128 -11.10 -8.75 11.94
CA MET A 128 -10.40 -10.02 11.72
C MET A 128 -8.90 -9.91 11.98
N ALA A 129 -8.25 -8.83 11.51
CA ALA A 129 -6.81 -8.64 11.71
C ALA A 129 -6.48 -8.47 13.19
N MET A 130 -7.20 -7.62 13.92
CA MET A 130 -6.97 -7.40 15.36
C MET A 130 -7.15 -8.69 16.16
N LEU A 131 -8.20 -9.44 15.89
CA LEU A 131 -8.44 -10.74 16.56
C LEU A 131 -7.36 -11.78 16.19
N ALA A 132 -6.93 -11.82 14.93
CA ALA A 132 -5.84 -12.70 14.50
C ALA A 132 -4.52 -12.38 15.22
N PHE A 133 -4.21 -11.10 15.38
CA PHE A 133 -3.01 -10.63 16.06
C PHE A 133 -3.03 -11.00 17.55
N GLN A 134 -4.13 -10.75 18.22
CA GLN A 134 -4.31 -11.13 19.63
C GLN A 134 -4.14 -12.65 19.82
N LYS A 135 -4.81 -13.47 18.98
CA LYS A 135 -4.71 -14.95 19.06
C LYS A 135 -3.29 -15.48 18.78
N ALA A 136 -2.55 -14.80 17.94
CA ALA A 136 -1.16 -15.16 17.61
C ALA A 136 -0.14 -14.63 18.63
N GLY A 137 -0.56 -13.89 19.66
CA GLY A 137 0.34 -13.29 20.65
C GLY A 137 1.24 -12.19 20.07
N VAL A 138 0.76 -11.48 19.06
CA VAL A 138 1.48 -10.35 18.45
C VAL A 138 1.75 -9.28 19.50
N GLU A 139 2.98 -8.76 19.51
CA GLU A 139 3.39 -7.67 20.40
C GLU A 139 3.26 -6.31 19.70
N TYR A 140 3.73 -6.23 18.44
CA TYR A 140 3.70 -5.01 17.63
C TYR A 140 2.82 -5.19 16.40
N ALA A 141 1.85 -4.30 16.22
CA ALA A 141 1.00 -4.29 15.03
C ALA A 141 1.29 -3.06 14.16
N VAL A 142 1.66 -3.28 12.90
CA VAL A 142 1.77 -2.24 11.88
C VAL A 142 0.45 -2.19 11.11
N VAL A 143 -0.23 -1.05 11.17
CA VAL A 143 -1.61 -0.93 10.68
C VAL A 143 -1.69 0.17 9.62
N GLU A 144 -2.01 -0.22 8.39
CA GLU A 144 -2.26 0.68 7.27
C GLU A 144 -3.71 1.17 7.27
N THR A 145 -3.94 2.50 7.13
CA THR A 145 -5.28 3.03 6.87
C THR A 145 -5.79 2.61 5.50
N GLY A 146 -7.09 2.30 5.40
CA GLY A 146 -7.72 1.98 4.13
C GLY A 146 -7.94 3.21 3.27
N LEU A 147 -8.60 4.23 3.80
CA LEU A 147 -8.96 5.46 3.09
C LEU A 147 -9.00 6.66 4.03
N GLY A 148 -8.19 7.68 3.72
CA GLY A 148 -8.13 8.90 4.53
C GLY A 148 -7.35 8.69 5.82
N GLY A 149 -8.02 8.75 6.96
CA GLY A 149 -7.47 8.58 8.29
C GLY A 149 -8.49 8.91 9.38
N ARG A 150 -9.00 10.14 9.42
CA ARG A 150 -9.90 10.64 10.48
C ARG A 150 -11.10 9.73 10.74
N LEU A 151 -11.75 9.25 9.68
CA LEU A 151 -12.91 8.36 9.72
C LEU A 151 -12.58 6.93 9.23
N ASP A 152 -11.30 6.57 9.14
CA ASP A 152 -10.91 5.23 8.78
C ASP A 152 -11.16 4.25 9.94
N ALA A 153 -11.59 3.02 9.64
CA ALA A 153 -11.88 2.02 10.66
C ALA A 153 -10.68 1.76 11.58
N THR A 154 -9.45 1.81 11.04
CA THR A 154 -8.22 1.61 11.82
C THR A 154 -8.02 2.68 12.89
N ASN A 155 -8.64 3.85 12.72
CA ASN A 155 -8.61 4.94 13.71
C ASN A 155 -9.47 4.66 14.96
N ALA A 156 -10.18 3.54 15.01
CA ALA A 156 -10.82 3.02 16.20
C ALA A 156 -9.80 2.49 17.24
N ALA A 157 -8.58 2.13 16.80
CA ALA A 157 -7.46 1.86 17.69
C ALA A 157 -6.87 3.20 18.18
N GLU A 158 -7.18 3.58 19.41
CA GLU A 158 -6.98 4.95 19.92
C GLU A 158 -5.59 5.24 20.49
N HIS A 159 -4.79 4.20 20.74
CA HIS A 159 -3.52 4.30 21.48
C HIS A 159 -2.31 3.82 20.65
N PRO A 160 -2.05 4.40 19.44
CA PRO A 160 -0.87 4.02 18.69
C PRO A 160 0.41 4.53 19.41
N LEU A 161 1.49 3.76 19.29
CA LEU A 161 2.81 4.17 19.79
C LEU A 161 3.44 5.26 18.91
N VAL A 162 3.19 5.17 17.60
CA VAL A 162 3.74 6.07 16.58
C VAL A 162 2.70 6.26 15.48
N THR A 163 2.60 7.49 15.01
CA THR A 163 1.85 7.84 13.81
C THR A 163 2.81 8.13 12.67
N VAL A 164 2.58 7.51 11.51
CA VAL A 164 3.39 7.73 10.32
C VAL A 164 2.49 8.23 9.19
N ILE A 165 2.86 9.36 8.55
CA ILE A 165 2.14 9.90 7.40
C ILE A 165 3.09 9.90 6.20
N THR A 166 2.79 9.07 5.21
CA THR A 166 3.58 8.97 3.97
C THR A 166 3.25 10.14 3.03
N SER A 167 3.69 10.09 1.78
CA SER A 167 3.43 11.17 0.83
C SER A 167 1.94 11.48 0.67
N ILE A 168 1.61 12.76 0.54
CA ILE A 168 0.25 13.26 0.32
C ILE A 168 0.14 13.77 -1.12
N GLY A 169 -0.87 13.29 -1.84
CA GLY A 169 -1.18 13.71 -3.21
C GLY A 169 -2.68 13.71 -3.44
N MET A 170 -3.08 14.24 -4.59
CA MET A 170 -4.48 14.19 -5.01
C MET A 170 -4.88 12.75 -5.27
N ASP A 171 -5.85 12.26 -4.53
CA ASP A 171 -6.46 10.94 -4.69
C ASP A 171 -7.77 10.88 -3.91
N HIS A 172 -8.72 10.07 -4.36
CA HIS A 172 -10.02 9.88 -3.72
C HIS A 172 -10.75 11.19 -3.40
N MET A 173 -10.72 12.17 -4.32
CA MET A 173 -11.23 13.53 -4.12
C MET A 173 -12.72 13.57 -3.74
N GLU A 174 -13.50 12.62 -4.23
CA GLU A 174 -14.92 12.46 -3.89
C GLU A 174 -15.15 12.27 -2.37
N TYR A 175 -14.20 11.63 -1.67
CA TYR A 175 -14.31 11.28 -0.24
C TYR A 175 -13.46 12.16 0.67
N LEU A 176 -12.28 12.58 0.20
CA LEU A 176 -11.28 13.27 1.03
C LEU A 176 -11.22 14.78 0.79
N GLY A 177 -11.92 15.25 -0.26
CA GLY A 177 -11.91 16.64 -0.69
C GLY A 177 -10.98 16.91 -1.86
N ASP A 178 -11.14 18.08 -2.44
CA ASP A 178 -10.61 18.54 -3.73
C ASP A 178 -9.34 19.41 -3.62
N THR A 179 -8.72 19.45 -2.42
CA THR A 179 -7.46 20.17 -2.19
C THR A 179 -6.49 19.32 -1.37
N ILE A 180 -5.19 19.55 -1.55
CA ILE A 180 -4.13 18.91 -0.75
C ILE A 180 -4.34 19.14 0.75
N GLY A 181 -4.76 20.34 1.14
CA GLY A 181 -5.02 20.67 2.56
C GLY A 181 -6.15 19.84 3.16
N LYS A 182 -7.26 19.63 2.44
CA LYS A 182 -8.37 18.77 2.88
C LYS A 182 -7.91 17.32 3.02
N ILE A 183 -7.22 16.79 2.02
CA ILE A 183 -6.68 15.44 2.02
C ILE A 183 -5.68 15.25 3.17
N ALA A 184 -4.79 16.23 3.39
CA ALA A 184 -3.84 16.23 4.51
C ALA A 184 -4.57 16.24 5.86
N GLY A 185 -5.64 17.02 6.00
CA GLY A 185 -6.48 17.06 7.19
C GLY A 185 -7.12 15.71 7.53
N GLU A 186 -7.67 15.02 6.52
CA GLU A 186 -8.23 13.68 6.71
C GLU A 186 -7.16 12.66 7.17
N LYS A 187 -5.95 12.74 6.59
CA LYS A 187 -4.85 11.84 6.99
C LYS A 187 -4.27 12.20 8.35
N ALA A 188 -4.11 13.48 8.65
CA ALA A 188 -3.68 13.97 9.97
C ALA A 188 -4.68 13.61 11.08
N GLY A 189 -5.90 13.21 10.74
CA GLY A 189 -6.91 12.73 11.67
C GLY A 189 -6.50 11.51 12.50
N ILE A 190 -5.47 10.75 12.09
CA ILE A 190 -4.93 9.64 12.88
C ILE A 190 -3.93 10.08 13.97
N ILE A 191 -3.47 11.33 13.96
CA ILE A 191 -2.56 11.86 14.98
C ILE A 191 -3.30 11.89 16.32
N ARG A 192 -2.73 11.31 17.36
CA ARG A 192 -3.29 11.28 18.71
C ARG A 192 -2.50 12.21 19.65
N PRO A 193 -3.14 12.81 20.67
CA PRO A 193 -2.45 13.68 21.61
C PRO A 193 -1.22 13.03 22.24
N GLY A 194 -0.07 13.70 22.19
CA GLY A 194 1.20 13.22 22.74
C GLY A 194 1.89 12.10 21.96
N VAL A 195 1.25 11.53 20.94
CA VAL A 195 1.85 10.46 20.12
C VAL A 195 2.83 11.05 19.10
N PRO A 196 4.06 10.51 19.00
CA PRO A 196 5.05 10.98 18.03
C PRO A 196 4.57 10.78 16.58
N VAL A 197 4.89 11.77 15.74
CA VAL A 197 4.50 11.79 14.33
C VAL A 197 5.73 11.89 13.44
N PHE A 198 5.84 10.97 12.49
CA PHE A 198 6.83 11.00 11.41
C PHE A 198 6.09 11.18 10.09
N TYR A 199 6.52 12.15 9.27
CA TYR A 199 5.83 12.38 8.01
C TYR A 199 6.78 12.71 6.87
N ALA A 200 6.41 12.27 5.66
CA ALA A 200 7.13 12.60 4.44
C ALA A 200 6.78 14.02 3.99
N GLN A 201 7.78 14.84 3.75
CA GLN A 201 7.60 16.15 3.13
C GLN A 201 7.06 15.97 1.71
N THR A 202 5.94 16.61 1.40
CA THR A 202 5.36 16.58 0.05
C THR A 202 5.27 17.98 -0.55
N CYS A 203 4.50 18.87 0.06
CA CYS A 203 4.39 20.27 -0.33
C CYS A 203 4.09 21.14 0.90
N GLU A 204 4.21 22.45 0.74
CA GLU A 204 4.04 23.40 1.85
C GLU A 204 2.63 23.35 2.47
N GLU A 205 1.61 23.14 1.65
CA GLU A 205 0.21 23.08 2.12
C GLU A 205 -0.01 21.87 3.04
N SER A 206 0.43 20.66 2.64
CA SER A 206 0.33 19.46 3.45
C SER A 206 1.18 19.55 4.72
N ASP A 207 2.40 20.08 4.61
CA ASP A 207 3.32 20.25 5.73
C ASP A 207 2.72 21.18 6.79
N ARG A 208 2.09 22.29 6.37
CA ARG A 208 1.42 23.23 7.27
C ARG A 208 0.29 22.55 8.06
N VAL A 209 -0.57 21.77 7.37
CA VAL A 209 -1.69 21.08 8.02
C VAL A 209 -1.20 20.06 9.05
N ILE A 210 -0.18 19.26 8.71
CA ILE A 210 0.37 18.26 9.62
C ILE A 210 1.01 18.94 10.82
N ARG A 211 1.85 19.96 10.62
CA ARG A 211 2.50 20.71 11.71
C ARG A 211 1.47 21.33 12.65
N GLN A 212 0.49 22.04 12.11
CA GLN A 212 -0.56 22.64 12.94
C GLN A 212 -1.33 21.59 13.76
N THR A 213 -1.61 20.42 13.17
CA THR A 213 -2.29 19.33 13.88
C THR A 213 -1.40 18.76 15.01
N THR A 214 -0.10 18.58 14.76
CA THR A 214 0.84 18.07 15.77
C THR A 214 1.08 19.07 16.90
N GLU A 215 1.18 20.36 16.62
CA GLU A 215 1.27 21.44 17.60
C GLU A 215 0.02 21.46 18.50
N ASN A 216 -1.18 21.47 17.91
CA ASN A 216 -2.45 21.46 18.64
C ASN A 216 -2.65 20.21 19.52
N ARG A 217 -1.98 19.10 19.19
CA ARG A 217 -2.03 17.82 19.92
C ARG A 217 -0.80 17.56 20.79
N HIS A 218 0.10 18.53 20.90
CA HIS A 218 1.34 18.47 21.68
C HIS A 218 2.20 17.24 21.33
N CYS A 219 2.33 16.92 20.04
CA CYS A 219 3.07 15.77 19.57
C CYS A 219 4.51 16.14 19.23
N PHE A 220 5.46 15.24 19.54
CA PHE A 220 6.75 15.26 18.84
C PHE A 220 6.50 15.05 17.34
N CYS A 221 7.14 15.87 16.50
CA CYS A 221 6.93 15.80 15.05
C CYS A 221 8.28 15.84 14.33
N LYS A 222 8.51 14.87 13.43
CA LYS A 222 9.68 14.81 12.56
C LYS A 222 9.28 14.74 11.09
N LYS A 223 9.71 15.74 10.33
CA LYS A 223 9.56 15.80 8.88
C LYS A 223 10.75 15.11 8.20
N ILE A 224 10.49 14.31 7.16
CA ILE A 224 11.48 13.65 6.33
C ILE A 224 11.40 14.25 4.92
N GLY A 225 12.40 15.02 4.54
CA GLY A 225 12.53 15.66 3.23
C GLY A 225 13.35 14.83 2.24
N LYS A 226 13.35 15.24 0.98
CA LYS A 226 14.20 14.65 -0.07
C LYS A 226 15.69 14.89 0.15
N ASP A 227 16.04 15.89 0.92
CA ASP A 227 17.40 16.25 1.33
C ASP A 227 17.95 15.37 2.48
N ALA A 228 17.11 14.52 3.07
CA ALA A 228 17.49 13.64 4.16
C ALA A 228 18.19 12.36 3.69
N TYR A 229 18.21 12.07 2.41
CA TYR A 229 18.87 10.92 1.80
C TYR A 229 19.39 11.24 0.41
N GLU A 230 20.35 10.44 -0.05
CA GLU A 230 20.92 10.51 -1.40
C GLU A 230 20.87 9.13 -2.06
N ILE A 231 20.35 9.05 -3.29
CA ILE A 231 20.37 7.83 -4.09
C ILE A 231 21.77 7.71 -4.71
N LEU A 232 22.46 6.61 -4.41
CA LEU A 232 23.82 6.36 -4.88
C LEU A 232 23.85 5.63 -6.23
N GLY A 233 22.79 4.89 -6.55
CA GLY A 233 22.64 4.17 -7.80
C GLY A 233 21.66 3.01 -7.71
N ILE A 234 21.40 2.41 -8.87
CA ILE A 234 20.61 1.18 -9.00
C ILE A 234 21.51 0.14 -9.67
N GLU A 235 21.82 -0.94 -8.94
CA GLU A 235 22.65 -2.05 -9.40
C GLU A 235 21.98 -3.37 -9.05
N ASP A 236 22.02 -4.35 -9.97
CA ASP A 236 21.45 -5.68 -9.76
C ASP A 236 20.02 -5.66 -9.21
N LYS A 237 19.17 -4.72 -9.73
CA LYS A 237 17.77 -4.54 -9.31
C LYS A 237 17.60 -4.09 -7.85
N HIS A 238 18.65 -3.55 -7.24
CA HIS A 238 18.64 -2.94 -5.93
C HIS A 238 18.95 -1.44 -6.03
N ILE A 239 18.16 -0.63 -5.32
CA ILE A 239 18.48 0.78 -5.15
C ILE A 239 19.35 0.95 -3.91
N ALA A 240 20.51 1.61 -4.09
CA ALA A 240 21.41 1.97 -3.02
C ALA A 240 21.22 3.43 -2.64
N PHE A 241 21.21 3.73 -1.35
CA PHE A 241 21.11 5.10 -0.84
C PHE A 241 21.92 5.29 0.44
N SER A 242 22.23 6.55 0.75
CA SER A 242 22.80 6.97 2.02
C SER A 242 21.86 7.97 2.71
N CYS A 243 21.98 8.10 4.01
CA CYS A 243 21.27 9.13 4.78
C CYS A 243 22.25 9.84 5.70
N ALA A 244 22.20 11.18 5.68
CA ALA A 244 23.06 12.05 6.46
C ALA A 244 22.58 12.11 7.93
N ASN A 245 22.79 11.03 8.68
CA ASN A 245 22.46 10.99 10.10
C ASN A 245 23.54 10.23 10.88
N ALA A 246 24.08 10.86 11.91
CA ALA A 246 25.15 10.29 12.73
C ALA A 246 24.78 8.93 13.37
N TYR A 247 23.51 8.71 13.67
CA TYR A 247 23.01 7.43 14.21
C TYR A 247 23.23 6.25 13.27
N TYR A 248 23.10 6.48 11.96
CA TYR A 248 23.30 5.43 10.95
C TYR A 248 24.73 5.36 10.42
N GLY A 249 25.57 6.35 10.77
CA GLY A 249 26.92 6.50 10.23
C GLY A 249 26.93 6.74 8.71
N ASN A 250 28.10 6.70 8.10
CA ASN A 250 28.24 6.76 6.63
C ASN A 250 28.00 5.38 6.01
N THR A 251 26.78 4.85 6.19
CA THR A 251 26.44 3.48 5.75
C THR A 251 25.58 3.53 4.51
N THR A 252 25.95 2.74 3.50
CA THR A 252 25.09 2.47 2.34
C THR A 252 23.99 1.50 2.71
N TRP A 253 22.76 1.90 2.43
CA TRP A 253 21.55 1.09 2.54
C TRP A 253 21.18 0.56 1.18
N LYS A 254 20.65 -0.65 1.11
CA LYS A 254 20.15 -1.26 -0.13
C LYS A 254 18.71 -1.71 0.08
N LEU A 255 17.88 -1.52 -0.95
CA LEU A 255 16.51 -2.05 -1.00
C LEU A 255 16.38 -2.95 -2.23
N ASN A 256 15.71 -4.07 -2.06
CA ASN A 256 15.38 -4.99 -3.16
C ASN A 256 14.24 -4.43 -4.01
N ASN A 257 14.51 -3.31 -4.67
CA ASN A 257 13.55 -2.55 -5.48
C ASN A 257 14.31 -1.52 -6.32
N ILE A 258 13.72 -1.08 -7.43
CA ILE A 258 14.30 -0.05 -8.31
C ILE A 258 13.54 1.28 -8.25
N GLY A 259 12.46 1.36 -7.49
CA GLY A 259 11.64 2.57 -7.37
C GLY A 259 12.36 3.67 -6.60
N VAL A 260 12.62 4.81 -7.22
CA VAL A 260 13.33 5.95 -6.63
C VAL A 260 12.61 6.59 -5.44
N TYR A 261 11.33 6.27 -5.25
CA TYR A 261 10.52 6.70 -4.11
C TYR A 261 10.72 5.82 -2.85
N GLN A 262 11.34 4.67 -2.98
CA GLN A 262 11.49 3.71 -1.88
C GLN A 262 12.50 4.13 -0.81
N PRO A 263 13.64 4.79 -1.12
CA PRO A 263 14.55 5.31 -0.09
C PRO A 263 13.86 6.26 0.90
N GLY A 264 12.99 7.16 0.41
CA GLY A 264 12.20 8.04 1.26
C GLY A 264 11.23 7.28 2.18
N ASN A 265 10.54 6.25 1.64
CA ASN A 265 9.67 5.37 2.42
C ASN A 265 10.47 4.59 3.48
N ALA A 266 11.64 4.05 3.12
CA ALA A 266 12.51 3.34 4.04
C ALA A 266 13.03 4.26 5.15
N LEU A 267 13.48 5.47 4.81
CA LEU A 267 13.96 6.42 5.81
C LEU A 267 12.85 6.86 6.79
N LEU A 268 11.62 7.02 6.31
CA LEU A 268 10.47 7.32 7.16
C LEU A 268 10.23 6.21 8.18
N ALA A 269 10.31 4.95 7.76
CA ALA A 269 10.23 3.80 8.64
C ALA A 269 11.44 3.72 9.60
N MET A 270 12.67 3.92 9.11
CA MET A 270 13.89 3.91 9.92
C MET A 270 13.87 4.95 11.05
N GLU A 271 13.40 6.17 10.77
CA GLU A 271 13.31 7.22 11.78
C GLU A 271 12.24 6.93 12.83
N SER A 272 11.16 6.26 12.45
CA SER A 272 10.15 5.77 13.39
C SER A 272 10.74 4.68 14.31
N MET A 273 11.49 3.73 13.75
CA MET A 273 12.17 2.68 14.51
C MET A 273 13.23 3.25 15.44
N ARG A 274 14.02 4.22 14.95
CA ARG A 274 15.02 4.91 15.78
C ARG A 274 14.38 5.59 16.99
N PHE A 275 13.23 6.20 16.83
CA PHE A 275 12.51 6.80 17.95
C PHE A 275 12.06 5.74 18.97
N LEU A 276 11.52 4.61 18.49
CA LEU A 276 11.00 3.56 19.36
C LEU A 276 12.10 2.83 20.14
N PHE A 277 13.23 2.57 19.52
CA PHE A 277 14.30 1.72 20.11
C PHE A 277 15.50 2.53 20.61
N GLY A 278 15.70 3.77 20.13
CA GLY A 278 16.81 4.63 20.57
C GLY A 278 18.16 3.92 20.48
N GLU A 279 18.93 3.98 21.56
CA GLU A 279 20.25 3.35 21.66
C GLU A 279 20.18 1.81 21.75
N THR A 280 19.03 1.23 22.02
CA THR A 280 18.84 -0.23 22.07
C THR A 280 18.54 -0.84 20.71
N GLY A 281 18.30 -0.02 19.69
CA GLY A 281 18.05 -0.47 18.33
C GLY A 281 19.31 -0.99 17.64
N HIS A 282 19.10 -1.87 16.66
CA HIS A 282 20.18 -2.54 15.92
C HIS A 282 20.20 -2.15 14.44
N PRO A 283 20.71 -0.95 14.02
CA PRO A 283 20.69 -0.50 12.64
C PRO A 283 21.32 -1.48 11.63
N LYS A 284 22.27 -2.30 12.06
CA LYS A 284 22.87 -3.36 11.21
C LYS A 284 21.85 -4.42 10.83
N LEU A 285 20.99 -4.84 11.77
CA LEU A 285 19.91 -5.80 11.52
C LEU A 285 18.83 -5.18 10.63
N TRP A 286 18.48 -3.90 10.86
CA TRP A 286 17.53 -3.18 10.02
C TRP A 286 18.01 -3.11 8.57
N ARG A 287 19.32 -2.85 8.35
CA ARG A 287 19.92 -2.79 7.02
C ARG A 287 19.79 -4.13 6.28
N GLN A 288 20.01 -5.24 6.96
CA GLN A 288 19.83 -6.58 6.39
C GLN A 288 18.36 -6.84 6.07
N ALA A 289 17.47 -6.57 7.02
CA ALA A 289 16.04 -6.75 6.85
C ALA A 289 15.48 -5.94 5.67
N LEU A 290 15.85 -4.65 5.57
CA LEU A 290 15.40 -3.77 4.47
C LEU A 290 15.86 -4.25 3.09
N ALA A 291 17.08 -4.81 3.00
CA ALA A 291 17.62 -5.36 1.75
C ALA A 291 16.86 -6.61 1.27
N GLU A 292 16.16 -7.30 2.16
CA GLU A 292 15.42 -8.54 1.87
C GLU A 292 13.92 -8.31 1.65
N VAL A 293 13.37 -7.13 2.00
CA VAL A 293 11.95 -6.83 1.85
C VAL A 293 11.52 -6.96 0.38
N LYS A 294 10.52 -7.78 0.15
CA LYS A 294 9.80 -7.88 -1.13
C LYS A 294 8.37 -7.39 -0.93
N TRP A 295 8.03 -6.28 -1.53
CA TRP A 295 6.68 -5.73 -1.46
C TRP A 295 6.03 -5.72 -2.83
N GLY A 296 4.99 -6.52 -2.99
CA GLY A 296 4.33 -6.75 -4.27
C GLY A 296 3.72 -5.49 -4.90
N GLY A 297 3.83 -5.38 -6.22
CA GLY A 297 3.22 -4.31 -7.00
C GLY A 297 3.85 -2.93 -6.78
N ARG A 298 5.15 -2.87 -6.50
CA ARG A 298 5.93 -1.63 -6.40
C ARG A 298 7.24 -1.80 -7.14
N MET A 299 7.26 -1.48 -8.45
CA MET A 299 8.38 -1.77 -9.35
C MET A 299 8.89 -3.21 -9.17
N GLU A 300 7.95 -4.14 -8.98
CA GLU A 300 8.24 -5.56 -8.75
C GLU A 300 8.52 -6.26 -10.07
N GLU A 301 9.68 -6.87 -10.20
CA GLU A 301 9.95 -7.76 -11.32
C GLU A 301 9.28 -9.12 -11.10
N ILE A 302 8.41 -9.51 -12.01
CA ILE A 302 7.60 -10.74 -11.93
C ILE A 302 8.08 -11.83 -12.91
N LEU A 303 8.70 -11.41 -14.00
CA LEU A 303 9.42 -12.21 -15.00
C LEU A 303 10.64 -11.40 -15.44
N PRO A 304 11.65 -12.01 -16.12
CA PRO A 304 12.81 -11.26 -16.62
C PRO A 304 12.40 -10.02 -17.43
N ASP A 305 12.81 -8.84 -16.95
CA ASP A 305 12.52 -7.53 -17.53
C ASP A 305 11.01 -7.20 -17.67
N VAL A 306 10.16 -7.84 -16.86
CA VAL A 306 8.72 -7.53 -16.75
C VAL A 306 8.41 -7.06 -15.35
N TYR A 307 8.02 -5.80 -15.22
CA TYR A 307 7.77 -5.11 -13.96
C TYR A 307 6.29 -4.78 -13.80
N VAL A 308 5.78 -4.91 -12.58
CA VAL A 308 4.45 -4.44 -12.21
C VAL A 308 4.53 -3.34 -11.15
N ASP A 309 3.74 -2.30 -11.33
CA ASP A 309 3.61 -1.21 -10.36
C ASP A 309 2.14 -0.83 -10.14
N GLY A 310 1.79 -0.58 -8.90
CA GLY A 310 0.43 -0.18 -8.50
C GLY A 310 0.18 1.32 -8.61
N ALA A 311 0.97 2.09 -9.36
CA ALA A 311 0.73 3.51 -9.61
C ALA A 311 -0.65 3.70 -10.26
N HIS A 312 -1.52 4.48 -9.61
CA HIS A 312 -2.93 4.67 -10.00
C HIS A 312 -3.46 6.08 -9.72
N ASN A 313 -2.58 7.01 -9.51
CA ASN A 313 -2.83 8.45 -9.43
C ASN A 313 -1.64 9.22 -10.01
N ILE A 314 -1.80 10.50 -10.30
CA ILE A 314 -0.80 11.33 -11.01
C ILE A 314 0.54 11.30 -10.27
N SER A 315 0.57 11.56 -8.97
CA SER A 315 1.81 11.62 -8.19
C SER A 315 2.53 10.25 -8.11
N ALA A 316 1.80 9.14 -8.15
CA ALA A 316 2.40 7.80 -8.23
C ALA A 316 2.99 7.53 -9.61
N VAL A 317 2.31 7.96 -10.69
CA VAL A 317 2.80 7.83 -12.06
C VAL A 317 4.04 8.69 -12.29
N GLU A 318 4.10 9.89 -11.73
CA GLU A 318 5.31 10.74 -11.75
C GLU A 318 6.50 10.05 -11.08
N ALA A 319 6.29 9.48 -9.88
CA ALA A 319 7.31 8.74 -9.15
C ALA A 319 7.75 7.45 -9.87
N PHE A 320 6.79 6.76 -10.50
CA PHE A 320 7.07 5.63 -11.38
C PHE A 320 7.93 6.05 -12.57
N ALA A 321 7.54 7.11 -13.29
CA ALA A 321 8.27 7.59 -14.47
C ALA A 321 9.74 7.93 -14.16
N GLN A 322 10.01 8.51 -12.99
CA GLN A 322 11.37 8.77 -12.51
C GLN A 322 12.17 7.49 -12.21
N SER A 323 11.50 6.37 -12.06
CA SER A 323 12.10 5.06 -11.76
C SER A 323 12.39 4.22 -13.00
N VAL A 324 11.83 4.59 -14.16
CA VAL A 324 12.04 3.90 -15.43
C VAL A 324 13.36 4.37 -16.04
N PRO A 325 14.36 3.47 -16.23
CA PRO A 325 15.61 3.86 -16.86
C PRO A 325 15.42 4.19 -18.34
N GLU A 326 16.26 5.08 -18.84
CA GLU A 326 16.40 5.27 -20.30
C GLU A 326 16.92 3.96 -20.92
N SER A 327 16.31 3.54 -22.00
CA SER A 327 16.70 2.33 -22.73
C SER A 327 16.87 2.62 -24.20
N ALA A 328 18.01 2.22 -24.76
CA ALA A 328 18.27 2.33 -26.21
C ALA A 328 17.35 1.40 -27.03
N GLU A 329 16.88 0.31 -26.42
CA GLU A 329 15.98 -0.68 -27.02
C GLU A 329 14.50 -0.30 -26.87
N GLY A 330 14.23 0.79 -26.12
CA GLY A 330 12.88 1.25 -25.79
C GLY A 330 12.21 0.42 -24.70
N ASN A 331 11.00 0.83 -24.34
CA ASN A 331 10.18 0.19 -23.30
C ASN A 331 8.78 -0.13 -23.85
N ILE A 332 8.10 -1.08 -23.24
CA ILE A 332 6.68 -1.39 -23.49
C ILE A 332 5.89 -1.03 -22.24
N ILE A 333 4.82 -0.29 -22.42
CA ILE A 333 3.88 0.03 -21.33
C ILE A 333 2.60 -0.79 -21.53
N LEU A 334 2.23 -1.59 -20.53
CA LEU A 334 0.89 -2.18 -20.41
C LEU A 334 0.11 -1.39 -19.35
N PHE A 335 -0.97 -0.76 -19.77
CA PHE A 335 -1.74 0.15 -18.92
C PHE A 335 -3.20 -0.27 -18.78
N SER A 336 -3.73 -0.14 -17.59
CA SER A 336 -5.16 -0.19 -17.31
C SER A 336 -5.50 0.68 -16.11
N ALA A 337 -6.71 1.19 -16.05
CA ALA A 337 -7.16 2.05 -14.96
C ALA A 337 -8.60 1.74 -14.54
N VAL A 338 -9.01 2.20 -13.37
CA VAL A 338 -10.41 2.27 -12.94
C VAL A 338 -11.03 3.61 -13.37
N ARG A 339 -12.36 3.62 -13.58
CA ARG A 339 -13.09 4.79 -14.13
C ARG A 339 -13.08 6.01 -13.24
N ASP A 340 -12.98 5.79 -11.92
CA ASP A 340 -12.98 6.85 -10.89
C ASP A 340 -11.61 7.51 -10.69
N LYS A 341 -10.62 7.18 -11.53
CA LYS A 341 -9.29 7.82 -11.52
C LYS A 341 -9.12 8.77 -12.69
N GLU A 342 -8.24 9.74 -12.49
CA GLU A 342 -7.85 10.74 -13.52
C GLU A 342 -6.88 10.11 -14.53
N TYR A 343 -7.35 9.05 -15.22
CA TYR A 343 -6.48 8.29 -16.11
C TYR A 343 -6.00 9.10 -17.33
N THR A 344 -6.71 10.14 -17.75
CA THR A 344 -6.28 11.06 -18.83
C THR A 344 -4.96 11.73 -18.46
N GLU A 345 -4.90 12.34 -17.27
CA GLU A 345 -3.72 13.00 -16.76
C GLU A 345 -2.58 12.03 -16.47
N MET A 346 -2.91 10.82 -16.00
CA MET A 346 -1.93 9.75 -15.81
C MET A 346 -1.29 9.33 -17.13
N ILE A 347 -2.07 9.14 -18.19
CA ILE A 347 -1.62 8.80 -19.54
C ILE A 347 -0.75 9.93 -20.11
N ALA A 348 -1.22 11.19 -20.02
CA ALA A 348 -0.46 12.35 -20.45
C ALA A 348 0.91 12.44 -19.74
N CYS A 349 0.95 12.16 -18.43
CA CYS A 349 2.17 12.11 -17.65
C CYS A 349 3.11 11.00 -18.13
N LEU A 350 2.60 9.77 -18.37
CA LEU A 350 3.38 8.65 -18.89
C LEU A 350 3.99 8.97 -20.27
N CYS A 351 3.18 9.41 -21.22
CA CYS A 351 3.65 9.72 -22.58
C CYS A 351 4.70 10.83 -22.62
N ARG A 352 4.64 11.77 -21.66
CA ARG A 352 5.62 12.87 -21.56
C ARG A 352 6.93 12.44 -20.92
N ASN A 353 6.90 11.58 -19.90
CA ASN A 353 8.04 11.34 -19.02
C ASN A 353 8.66 9.95 -19.18
N VAL A 354 8.00 9.02 -19.86
CA VAL A 354 8.53 7.66 -20.08
C VAL A 354 8.78 7.46 -21.57
N GLN A 355 10.02 7.11 -21.90
CA GLN A 355 10.37 6.72 -23.26
C GLN A 355 9.87 5.30 -23.51
N ALA A 356 8.74 5.17 -24.21
CA ALA A 356 8.18 3.89 -24.61
C ALA A 356 7.95 3.84 -26.12
N ASP A 357 8.16 2.66 -26.72
CA ASP A 357 7.99 2.43 -28.16
C ASP A 357 6.67 1.73 -28.49
N LEU A 358 5.99 1.21 -27.48
CA LEU A 358 4.73 0.51 -27.62
C LEU A 358 3.90 0.68 -26.36
N TYR A 359 2.65 1.06 -26.57
CA TYR A 359 1.63 1.11 -25.52
C TYR A 359 0.60 0.02 -25.78
N VAL A 360 0.28 -0.76 -24.76
CA VAL A 360 -0.77 -1.76 -24.80
C VAL A 360 -1.77 -1.42 -23.71
N VAL A 361 -3.05 -1.37 -24.04
CA VAL A 361 -4.12 -1.05 -23.09
C VAL A 361 -5.10 -2.19 -22.98
N ALA A 362 -5.59 -2.43 -21.77
CA ALA A 362 -6.57 -3.47 -21.50
C ALA A 362 -7.64 -2.99 -20.51
N GLN A 363 -8.79 -3.63 -20.54
CA GLN A 363 -9.77 -3.50 -19.47
C GLN A 363 -9.49 -4.55 -18.40
N ILE A 364 -9.44 -4.13 -17.11
CA ILE A 364 -9.40 -5.06 -15.98
C ILE A 364 -10.76 -5.74 -15.80
N GLY A 365 -10.75 -6.94 -15.23
CA GLY A 365 -11.97 -7.74 -14.99
C GLY A 365 -12.90 -7.20 -13.89
N ASP A 366 -12.54 -6.12 -13.20
CA ASP A 366 -13.38 -5.43 -12.21
C ASP A 366 -14.40 -4.52 -12.93
N ASP A 367 -15.65 -4.51 -12.48
CA ASP A 367 -16.74 -3.69 -13.07
C ASP A 367 -16.43 -2.18 -13.09
N ARG A 368 -15.49 -1.71 -12.27
CA ARG A 368 -15.01 -0.34 -12.25
C ARG A 368 -13.95 -0.05 -13.31
N GLY A 369 -13.48 -1.05 -14.06
CA GLY A 369 -12.47 -0.88 -15.09
C GLY A 369 -12.87 0.15 -16.14
N ALA A 370 -11.94 1.02 -16.52
CA ALA A 370 -12.08 1.88 -17.68
C ALA A 370 -12.03 1.02 -18.95
N GLY A 371 -12.88 1.33 -19.93
CA GLY A 371 -12.94 0.57 -21.18
C GLY A 371 -11.64 0.68 -21.97
N ALA A 372 -11.11 -0.43 -22.47
CA ALA A 372 -9.85 -0.48 -23.20
C ALA A 372 -9.82 0.49 -24.40
N SER A 373 -10.93 0.58 -25.17
CA SER A 373 -11.05 1.51 -26.29
C SER A 373 -10.99 2.99 -25.86
N ALA A 374 -11.52 3.33 -24.67
CA ALA A 374 -11.45 4.70 -24.16
C ALA A 374 -10.00 5.05 -23.75
N LEU A 375 -9.32 4.12 -23.09
CA LEU A 375 -7.90 4.28 -22.73
C LEU A 375 -7.04 4.42 -23.98
N GLY A 376 -7.29 3.59 -25.02
CA GLY A 376 -6.57 3.64 -26.30
C GLY A 376 -6.66 5.02 -26.96
N LYS A 377 -7.86 5.60 -27.03
CA LYS A 377 -8.06 6.94 -27.61
C LYS A 377 -7.26 8.01 -26.87
N VAL A 378 -7.24 7.97 -25.53
CA VAL A 378 -6.46 8.94 -24.75
C VAL A 378 -4.96 8.79 -25.03
N PHE A 379 -4.44 7.57 -25.18
CA PHE A 379 -3.04 7.37 -25.57
C PHE A 379 -2.77 7.95 -26.97
N GLU A 380 -3.65 7.67 -27.96
CA GLU A 380 -3.52 8.19 -29.33
C GLU A 380 -3.51 9.74 -29.40
N GLU A 381 -4.13 10.42 -28.42
CA GLU A 381 -4.09 11.88 -28.28
C GLU A 381 -2.76 12.41 -27.73
N HIS A 382 -1.97 11.56 -27.07
CA HIS A 382 -0.76 11.97 -26.35
C HIS A 382 0.55 11.38 -26.89
N THR A 383 0.50 10.49 -27.90
CA THR A 383 1.70 9.88 -28.48
C THR A 383 1.49 9.48 -29.95
N ASP A 384 2.58 9.58 -30.75
CA ASP A 384 2.64 9.05 -32.12
C ASP A 384 3.11 7.58 -32.16
N LYS A 385 3.37 6.98 -30.99
CA LYS A 385 3.83 5.60 -30.90
C LYS A 385 2.65 4.62 -31.05
N PRO A 386 2.87 3.38 -31.49
CA PRO A 386 1.82 2.39 -31.63
C PRO A 386 1.06 2.16 -30.32
N VAL A 387 -0.27 2.18 -30.39
CA VAL A 387 -1.19 1.89 -29.28
C VAL A 387 -2.01 0.64 -29.67
N ILE A 388 -1.92 -0.39 -28.86
CA ILE A 388 -2.61 -1.67 -29.07
C ILE A 388 -3.68 -1.86 -28.02
N VAL A 389 -4.92 -1.97 -28.48
CA VAL A 389 -6.07 -2.22 -27.60
C VAL A 389 -6.36 -3.72 -27.49
N ARG A 390 -6.55 -4.22 -26.28
CA ARG A 390 -6.96 -5.59 -25.97
C ARG A 390 -8.13 -5.57 -24.99
N GLU A 391 -9.11 -6.44 -25.20
CA GLU A 391 -10.32 -6.50 -24.37
C GLU A 391 -10.04 -7.07 -22.97
N SER A 392 -8.99 -7.90 -22.80
CA SER A 392 -8.66 -8.52 -21.53
C SER A 392 -7.20 -8.30 -21.14
N VAL A 393 -6.94 -8.25 -19.84
CA VAL A 393 -5.57 -8.23 -19.29
C VAL A 393 -4.77 -9.45 -19.74
N LYS A 394 -5.40 -10.63 -19.80
CA LYS A 394 -4.76 -11.87 -20.25
C LYS A 394 -4.22 -11.77 -21.67
N ASP A 395 -5.02 -11.25 -22.60
CA ASP A 395 -4.61 -11.13 -24.01
C ASP A 395 -3.58 -10.02 -24.19
N ALA A 396 -3.71 -8.91 -23.45
CA ALA A 396 -2.73 -7.84 -23.43
C ALA A 396 -1.38 -8.31 -22.88
N PHE A 397 -1.39 -9.05 -21.76
CA PHE A 397 -0.17 -9.56 -21.15
C PHE A 397 0.53 -10.59 -22.05
N ARG A 398 -0.21 -11.49 -22.69
CA ARG A 398 0.35 -12.39 -23.70
C ARG A 398 0.99 -11.60 -24.85
N TYR A 399 0.29 -10.60 -25.37
CA TYR A 399 0.77 -9.77 -26.46
C TYR A 399 2.10 -9.08 -26.11
N VAL A 400 2.22 -8.48 -24.92
CA VAL A 400 3.49 -7.80 -24.53
C VAL A 400 4.63 -8.79 -24.40
N LEU A 401 4.40 -10.00 -23.86
CA LEU A 401 5.43 -11.03 -23.75
C LEU A 401 5.93 -11.50 -25.14
N GLU A 402 5.03 -11.69 -26.10
CA GLU A 402 5.38 -12.08 -27.49
C GLU A 402 6.17 -10.98 -28.22
N HIS A 403 5.98 -9.71 -27.81
CA HIS A 403 6.60 -8.55 -28.46
C HIS A 403 7.73 -7.90 -27.63
N GLN A 404 8.12 -8.49 -26.49
CA GLN A 404 9.14 -7.97 -25.59
C GLN A 404 10.49 -7.78 -26.31
N LYS A 405 11.02 -8.80 -26.97
CA LYS A 405 12.24 -8.76 -27.82
C LYS A 405 13.41 -7.98 -27.18
N GLY A 406 13.70 -8.25 -25.89
CA GLY A 406 14.78 -7.59 -25.14
C GLY A 406 14.40 -6.24 -24.52
N ARG A 407 13.20 -5.71 -24.77
CA ARG A 407 12.70 -4.48 -24.14
C ARG A 407 12.16 -4.77 -22.75
N ALA A 408 12.29 -3.81 -21.85
CA ALA A 408 11.59 -3.88 -20.57
C ALA A 408 10.07 -3.61 -20.74
N VAL A 409 9.27 -4.38 -20.00
CA VAL A 409 7.80 -4.24 -19.95
C VAL A 409 7.40 -3.71 -18.58
N TYR A 410 6.63 -2.63 -18.57
CA TYR A 410 6.08 -2.04 -17.36
C TYR A 410 4.56 -2.09 -17.38
N CYS A 411 3.97 -2.76 -16.39
CA CYS A 411 2.53 -2.91 -16.25
C CYS A 411 2.05 -2.04 -15.08
N LEU A 412 1.21 -1.01 -15.34
CA LEU A 412 0.76 -0.09 -14.32
C LEU A 412 -0.61 0.54 -14.61
N GLY A 413 -1.05 1.40 -13.70
CA GLY A 413 -2.29 2.18 -13.78
C GLY A 413 -3.37 1.69 -12.83
N SER A 414 -3.22 0.46 -12.28
CA SER A 414 -4.13 -0.08 -11.27
C SER A 414 -3.51 -1.23 -10.48
N LEU A 415 -3.79 -1.29 -9.18
CA LEU A 415 -3.47 -2.47 -8.37
C LEU A 415 -4.25 -3.72 -8.82
N TYR A 416 -5.44 -3.54 -9.42
CA TYR A 416 -6.21 -4.66 -9.99
C TYR A 416 -5.51 -5.27 -11.20
N LEU A 417 -4.93 -4.45 -12.09
CA LEU A 417 -4.09 -4.93 -13.19
C LEU A 417 -2.93 -5.77 -12.66
N THR A 418 -2.21 -5.24 -11.66
CA THR A 418 -1.11 -5.96 -11.00
C THR A 418 -1.58 -7.29 -10.43
N GLY A 419 -2.72 -7.32 -9.76
CA GLY A 419 -3.32 -8.54 -9.20
C GLY A 419 -3.67 -9.57 -10.26
N GLU A 420 -4.34 -9.16 -11.34
CA GLU A 420 -4.70 -10.06 -12.45
C GLU A 420 -3.46 -10.67 -13.12
N ILE A 421 -2.44 -9.86 -13.40
CA ILE A 421 -1.20 -10.36 -14.01
C ILE A 421 -0.50 -11.38 -13.08
N LYS A 422 -0.41 -11.08 -11.79
CA LYS A 422 0.19 -12.01 -10.82
C LYS A 422 -0.62 -13.30 -10.70
N GLY A 423 -1.95 -13.22 -10.74
CA GLY A 423 -2.83 -14.38 -10.77
C GLY A 423 -2.57 -15.27 -11.99
N LEU A 424 -2.47 -14.68 -13.19
CA LEU A 424 -2.15 -15.42 -14.42
C LEU A 424 -0.83 -16.18 -14.33
N ILE A 425 0.21 -15.57 -13.73
CA ILE A 425 1.51 -16.23 -13.55
C ILE A 425 1.42 -17.40 -12.57
N GLN A 426 0.66 -17.24 -11.47
CA GLN A 426 0.47 -18.31 -10.48
C GLN A 426 -0.27 -19.50 -11.09
N GLU A 427 -1.31 -19.27 -11.90
CA GLU A 427 -2.04 -20.33 -12.59
C GLU A 427 -1.14 -21.15 -13.53
N VAL A 428 -0.21 -20.49 -14.23
CA VAL A 428 0.74 -21.17 -15.12
C VAL A 428 1.72 -22.03 -14.31
N LYS A 429 2.25 -21.50 -13.20
CA LYS A 429 3.17 -22.23 -12.32
C LYS A 429 2.54 -23.45 -11.62
N GLN A 430 1.22 -23.44 -11.39
CA GLN A 430 0.51 -24.58 -10.80
C GLN A 430 0.20 -25.69 -11.80
N LYS A 431 0.22 -25.40 -13.11
CA LYS A 431 -0.05 -26.36 -14.18
C LYS A 431 1.20 -27.01 -14.76
N CYS A 432 2.36 -26.53 -14.41
CA CYS A 432 3.68 -27.10 -14.73
C CYS A 432 4.26 -27.89 -13.57
#